data_973c16ea3110b603947b3b1d290e1ce7
#
_entry.id   973c16ea3110b603947b3b1d290e1ce7
#
_cell.length_a   1.000
_cell.length_b   1.000
_cell.length_c   1.000
_cell.angle_alpha   90.00
_cell.angle_beta   90.00
_cell.angle_gamma   90.00
#
_symmetry.space_group_name_H-M   'P 1'
#
loop_
_entity.id
_entity.type
_entity.pdbx_description
1 polymer ?
#
loop_
_entity_poly.entity_id
_entity_poly.type
_entity_poly.pdbx_seq_one_letter_code
_entity_poly.pdbx_strand_id
1 'polypeptide(L)'
;MTSKKQKKLSKKTEEMEPERIANEKSNLSKVIKSLETARGKSLISLIIPPKDDIIRVSKMMADEYGSAAKVKSRVNRQQAQSAMTSVIQKLKLYKQVPANGLVIYCGTIVTEGGQEKTLNLDFEPPRPINTSLYLCDKQFHTEALSALLAQDQTFGFIVVDGNGALFGSLQGNTKNVLHKFTVDLPNKHGRGGQSALRFSRLRMEKRHNYVRKVAENAVGD
;
A
#
# COMPACT_ATOMS: atom_id res chain seq x y z
N MET A 1 6.27 -28.52 31.25
CA MET A 1 6.80 -28.97 29.92
C MET A 1 6.23 -28.23 28.70
N THR A 2 5.41 -27.19 28.88
CA THR A 2 4.69 -26.45 27.80
C THR A 2 5.47 -25.30 27.19
N SER A 3 6.40 -24.67 27.93
CA SER A 3 7.12 -23.45 27.47
C SER A 3 8.16 -23.70 26.35
N LYS A 4 8.84 -24.83 26.31
CA LYS A 4 9.86 -25.12 25.28
C LYS A 4 9.25 -25.48 23.91
N LYS A 5 8.03 -26.06 23.88
CA LYS A 5 7.32 -26.35 22.62
C LYS A 5 6.74 -25.10 21.97
N GLN A 6 6.24 -24.16 22.77
CA GLN A 6 5.72 -22.87 22.25
C GLN A 6 6.83 -21.98 21.68
N LYS A 7 8.00 -21.90 22.33
CA LYS A 7 9.18 -21.17 21.80
C LYS A 7 9.75 -21.78 20.51
N LYS A 8 9.63 -23.10 20.33
CA LYS A 8 10.10 -23.79 19.12
C LYS A 8 9.12 -23.61 17.94
N LEU A 9 7.80 -23.47 18.25
CA LEU A 9 6.78 -23.19 17.25
C LEU A 9 6.87 -21.74 16.76
N SER A 10 7.05 -20.75 17.66
CA SER A 10 7.20 -19.35 17.29
C SER A 10 8.43 -19.08 16.43
N LYS A 11 9.60 -19.67 16.77
CA LYS A 11 10.81 -19.56 15.93
C LYS A 11 10.62 -20.17 14.53
N LYS A 12 9.90 -21.30 14.41
CA LYS A 12 9.64 -21.92 13.11
C LYS A 12 8.65 -21.12 12.26
N THR A 13 7.76 -20.35 12.89
CA THR A 13 6.83 -19.45 12.21
C THR A 13 7.53 -18.18 11.73
N GLU A 14 8.45 -17.64 12.55
CA GLU A 14 9.27 -16.47 12.18
C GLU A 14 10.25 -16.74 11.03
N GLU A 15 10.83 -17.97 10.97
CA GLU A 15 11.74 -18.37 9.88
C GLU A 15 10.98 -18.67 8.56
N MET A 16 9.69 -19.03 8.60
CA MET A 16 8.89 -19.29 7.40
C MET A 16 8.28 -18.03 6.76
N GLU A 17 8.19 -16.92 7.46
CA GLU A 17 7.65 -15.67 6.91
C GLU A 17 8.47 -15.09 5.76
N PRO A 18 9.82 -14.97 5.84
CA PRO A 18 10.60 -14.38 4.76
C PRO A 18 10.58 -15.21 3.47
N GLU A 19 10.53 -16.54 3.54
CA GLU A 19 10.42 -17.40 2.36
C GLU A 19 9.04 -17.28 1.68
N ARG A 20 7.97 -17.18 2.46
CA ARG A 20 6.61 -16.96 1.92
C ARG A 20 6.52 -15.63 1.20
N ILE A 21 7.03 -14.56 1.82
CA ILE A 21 7.06 -13.21 1.23
C ILE A 21 7.89 -13.20 -0.06
N ALA A 22 9.04 -13.89 -0.10
CA ALA A 22 9.88 -13.99 -1.28
C ALA A 22 9.16 -14.75 -2.42
N ASN A 23 8.47 -15.84 -2.12
CA ASN A 23 7.69 -16.61 -3.08
C ASN A 23 6.49 -15.81 -3.61
N GLU A 24 5.78 -15.08 -2.75
CA GLU A 24 4.66 -14.23 -3.14
C GLU A 24 5.13 -13.08 -4.05
N LYS A 25 6.26 -12.44 -3.74
CA LYS A 25 6.89 -11.42 -4.60
C LYS A 25 7.33 -12.00 -5.96
N SER A 26 7.92 -13.19 -5.97
CA SER A 26 8.33 -13.87 -7.21
C SER A 26 7.13 -14.19 -8.09
N ASN A 27 6.05 -14.69 -7.52
CA ASN A 27 4.82 -14.99 -8.23
C ASN A 27 4.16 -13.72 -8.78
N LEU A 28 4.07 -12.66 -7.96
CA LEU A 28 3.53 -11.37 -8.39
C LEU A 28 4.37 -10.77 -9.53
N SER A 29 5.70 -10.87 -9.47
CA SER A 29 6.60 -10.40 -10.53
C SER A 29 6.35 -11.12 -11.87
N LYS A 30 6.11 -12.44 -11.85
CA LYS A 30 5.76 -13.22 -13.05
C LYS A 30 4.41 -12.78 -13.63
N VAL A 31 3.42 -12.57 -12.77
CA VAL A 31 2.09 -12.09 -13.16
C VAL A 31 2.21 -10.71 -13.81
N ILE A 32 2.92 -9.76 -13.18
CA ILE A 32 3.12 -8.42 -13.75
C ILE A 32 3.77 -8.49 -15.13
N LYS A 33 4.86 -9.24 -15.28
CA LYS A 33 5.53 -9.40 -16.58
C LYS A 33 4.59 -9.94 -17.66
N SER A 34 3.76 -10.92 -17.33
CA SER A 34 2.79 -11.47 -18.27
C SER A 34 1.70 -10.46 -18.66
N LEU A 35 1.29 -9.60 -17.73
CA LEU A 35 0.31 -8.54 -17.98
C LEU A 35 0.90 -7.39 -18.80
N GLU A 36 2.15 -7.00 -18.55
CA GLU A 36 2.86 -5.92 -19.26
C GLU A 36 3.06 -6.23 -20.74
N THR A 37 3.27 -7.51 -21.07
CA THR A 37 3.42 -7.96 -22.46
C THR A 37 2.08 -8.16 -23.18
N ALA A 38 0.98 -8.31 -22.43
CA ALA A 38 -0.34 -8.54 -23.00
C ALA A 38 -0.84 -7.31 -23.77
N ARG A 39 -1.39 -7.53 -24.95
CA ARG A 39 -1.99 -6.49 -25.80
C ARG A 39 -3.36 -6.97 -26.26
N GLY A 40 -4.32 -6.04 -26.29
CA GLY A 40 -5.68 -6.31 -26.72
C GLY A 40 -6.42 -5.02 -27.06
N LYS A 41 -7.73 -5.11 -27.30
CA LYS A 41 -8.53 -3.91 -27.64
C LYS A 41 -9.34 -3.34 -26.49
N SER A 42 -9.67 -4.17 -25.50
CA SER A 42 -10.51 -3.80 -24.36
C SER A 42 -10.07 -4.61 -23.14
N LEU A 43 -8.91 -4.23 -22.60
CA LEU A 43 -8.33 -4.85 -21.42
C LEU A 43 -8.69 -4.00 -20.20
N ILE A 44 -9.36 -4.62 -19.24
CA ILE A 44 -9.82 -3.94 -18.00
C ILE A 44 -8.83 -4.19 -16.90
N SER A 45 -8.35 -3.10 -16.32
CA SER A 45 -7.58 -3.07 -15.07
C SER A 45 -8.46 -2.46 -13.98
N LEU A 46 -8.86 -3.26 -13.01
CA LEU A 46 -9.66 -2.84 -11.87
C LEU A 46 -8.90 -3.13 -10.57
N ILE A 47 -8.66 -2.11 -9.77
CA ILE A 47 -8.04 -2.21 -8.46
C ILE A 47 -8.98 -1.58 -7.44
N ILE A 48 -9.32 -2.33 -6.42
CA ILE A 48 -10.24 -1.95 -5.35
C ILE A 48 -9.44 -1.93 -4.04
N PRO A 49 -9.29 -0.76 -3.39
CA PRO A 49 -8.54 -0.67 -2.13
C PRO A 49 -9.27 -1.38 -0.98
N PRO A 50 -8.56 -1.70 0.13
CA PRO A 50 -9.16 -2.25 1.34
C PRO A 50 -10.31 -1.37 1.85
N LYS A 51 -11.35 -1.98 2.40
CA LYS A 51 -12.52 -1.28 2.97
C LYS A 51 -13.42 -0.55 1.96
N ASP A 52 -13.16 -0.66 0.68
CA ASP A 52 -14.10 -0.16 -0.35
C ASP A 52 -15.32 -1.09 -0.46
N ASP A 53 -16.40 -0.59 -1.03
CA ASP A 53 -17.66 -1.33 -1.14
C ASP A 53 -17.79 -2.02 -2.50
N ILE A 54 -17.87 -3.36 -2.49
CA ILE A 54 -18.07 -4.18 -3.70
C ILE A 54 -19.39 -3.82 -4.41
N ILE A 55 -20.43 -3.45 -3.65
CA ILE A 55 -21.73 -3.11 -4.22
C ILE A 55 -21.60 -1.84 -5.04
N ARG A 56 -20.88 -0.82 -4.51
CA ARG A 56 -20.59 0.42 -5.21
C ARG A 56 -19.83 0.16 -6.52
N VAL A 57 -18.78 -0.66 -6.46
CA VAL A 57 -17.95 -1.00 -7.63
C VAL A 57 -18.77 -1.81 -8.65
N SER A 58 -19.58 -2.74 -8.21
CA SER A 58 -20.46 -3.54 -9.09
C SER A 58 -21.48 -2.66 -9.81
N LYS A 59 -22.04 -1.64 -9.13
CA LYS A 59 -22.95 -0.68 -9.74
C LYS A 59 -22.22 0.17 -10.79
N MET A 60 -21.03 0.68 -10.44
CA MET A 60 -20.17 1.41 -11.39
C MET A 60 -19.90 0.57 -12.65
N MET A 61 -19.57 -0.71 -12.50
CA MET A 61 -19.32 -1.60 -13.64
C MET A 61 -20.58 -1.84 -14.49
N ALA A 62 -21.77 -1.88 -13.88
CA ALA A 62 -23.02 -2.00 -14.61
C ALA A 62 -23.34 -0.73 -15.41
N ASP A 63 -23.07 0.45 -14.85
CA ASP A 63 -23.24 1.74 -15.53
C ASP A 63 -22.25 1.87 -16.71
N GLU A 64 -20.99 1.43 -16.52
CA GLU A 64 -19.97 1.37 -17.59
C GLU A 64 -20.36 0.41 -18.71
N TYR A 65 -20.93 -0.75 -18.37
CA TYR A 65 -21.46 -1.70 -19.36
C TYR A 65 -22.56 -1.05 -20.22
N GLY A 66 -23.46 -0.30 -19.60
CA GLY A 66 -24.48 0.47 -20.31
C GLY A 66 -23.88 1.55 -21.23
N SER A 67 -22.82 2.22 -20.76
CA SER A 67 -22.10 3.24 -21.53
C SER A 67 -21.35 2.65 -22.72
N ALA A 68 -20.79 1.46 -22.57
CA ALA A 68 -20.11 0.73 -23.65
C ALA A 68 -21.05 0.41 -24.84
N ALA A 69 -22.36 0.35 -24.64
CA ALA A 69 -23.34 0.16 -25.71
C ALA A 69 -23.31 1.30 -26.77
N LYS A 70 -22.82 2.49 -26.38
CA LYS A 70 -22.71 3.68 -27.26
C LYS A 70 -21.47 3.63 -28.17
N VAL A 71 -20.56 2.66 -28.00
CA VAL A 71 -19.37 2.53 -28.84
C VAL A 71 -19.78 2.19 -30.28
N LYS A 72 -19.36 3.03 -31.23
CA LYS A 72 -19.75 2.90 -32.67
C LYS A 72 -19.28 1.58 -33.30
N SER A 73 -18.04 1.16 -33.01
CA SER A 73 -17.50 -0.10 -33.54
C SER A 73 -18.15 -1.30 -32.85
N ARG A 74 -18.86 -2.13 -33.63
CA ARG A 74 -19.52 -3.35 -33.12
C ARG A 74 -18.55 -4.30 -32.44
N VAL A 75 -17.37 -4.52 -33.05
CA VAL A 75 -16.34 -5.43 -32.53
C VAL A 75 -15.79 -4.92 -31.18
N ASN A 76 -15.39 -3.65 -31.13
CA ASN A 76 -14.86 -3.06 -29.90
C ASN A 76 -15.92 -3.05 -28.77
N ARG A 77 -17.17 -2.75 -29.13
CA ARG A 77 -18.31 -2.81 -28.20
C ARG A 77 -18.48 -4.20 -27.59
N GLN A 78 -18.52 -5.24 -28.43
CA GLN A 78 -18.67 -6.61 -27.97
C GLN A 78 -17.51 -7.06 -27.08
N GLN A 79 -16.27 -6.70 -27.42
CA GLN A 79 -15.09 -7.03 -26.62
C GLN A 79 -15.11 -6.30 -25.26
N ALA A 80 -15.45 -5.01 -25.23
CA ALA A 80 -15.57 -4.25 -23.99
C ALA A 80 -16.68 -4.81 -23.10
N GLN A 81 -17.85 -5.07 -23.64
CA GLN A 81 -18.98 -5.65 -22.91
C GLN A 81 -18.67 -7.06 -22.38
N SER A 82 -17.97 -7.89 -23.16
CA SER A 82 -17.53 -9.21 -22.72
C SER A 82 -16.55 -9.12 -21.54
N ALA A 83 -15.56 -8.22 -21.63
CA ALA A 83 -14.61 -7.98 -20.55
C ALA A 83 -15.30 -7.48 -19.28
N MET A 84 -16.24 -6.50 -19.39
CA MET A 84 -17.02 -5.99 -18.27
C MET A 84 -17.92 -7.06 -17.65
N THR A 85 -18.54 -7.92 -18.46
CA THR A 85 -19.32 -9.07 -17.95
C THR A 85 -18.43 -9.99 -17.13
N SER A 86 -17.22 -10.27 -17.58
CA SER A 86 -16.26 -11.09 -16.83
C SER A 86 -15.89 -10.46 -15.49
N VAL A 87 -15.65 -9.15 -15.47
CA VAL A 87 -15.38 -8.41 -14.20
C VAL A 87 -16.58 -8.49 -13.24
N ILE A 88 -17.80 -8.27 -13.74
CA ILE A 88 -19.02 -8.33 -12.93
C ILE A 88 -19.22 -9.75 -12.36
N GLN A 89 -18.93 -10.79 -13.15
CA GLN A 89 -19.00 -12.17 -12.67
C GLN A 89 -17.96 -12.44 -11.58
N LYS A 90 -16.74 -11.91 -11.73
CA LYS A 90 -15.68 -12.03 -10.73
C LYS A 90 -16.06 -11.31 -9.42
N LEU A 91 -16.59 -10.08 -9.50
CA LEU A 91 -17.05 -9.34 -8.32
C LEU A 91 -18.12 -10.09 -7.51
N LYS A 92 -18.99 -10.85 -8.16
CA LYS A 92 -20.02 -11.66 -7.49
C LYS A 92 -19.46 -12.79 -6.63
N LEU A 93 -18.22 -13.23 -6.85
CA LEU A 93 -17.57 -14.25 -6.03
C LEU A 93 -17.13 -13.72 -4.67
N TYR A 94 -17.05 -12.41 -4.52
CA TYR A 94 -16.59 -11.76 -3.29
C TYR A 94 -17.76 -11.12 -2.54
N LYS A 95 -17.92 -11.46 -1.27
CA LYS A 95 -18.92 -10.85 -0.38
C LYS A 95 -18.46 -9.45 0.10
N GLN A 96 -17.16 -9.30 0.26
CA GLN A 96 -16.49 -8.07 0.69
C GLN A 96 -15.11 -7.99 0.07
N VAL A 97 -14.53 -6.78 0.01
CA VAL A 97 -13.15 -6.57 -0.44
C VAL A 97 -12.19 -7.25 0.54
N PRO A 98 -11.22 -8.05 0.08
CA PRO A 98 -10.18 -8.64 0.92
C PRO A 98 -9.38 -7.62 1.72
N ALA A 99 -8.66 -8.07 2.75
CA ALA A 99 -7.93 -7.21 3.69
C ALA A 99 -6.88 -6.33 3.02
N ASN A 100 -6.25 -6.81 1.94
CA ASN A 100 -5.23 -6.09 1.19
C ASN A 100 -5.78 -5.40 -0.08
N GLY A 101 -7.09 -5.46 -0.31
CA GLY A 101 -7.72 -5.00 -1.55
C GLY A 101 -7.96 -6.14 -2.54
N LEU A 102 -8.52 -5.82 -3.68
CA LEU A 102 -8.83 -6.76 -4.75
C LEU A 102 -8.35 -6.22 -6.09
N VAL A 103 -7.63 -7.05 -6.83
CA VAL A 103 -7.13 -6.74 -8.17
C VAL A 103 -7.80 -7.66 -9.18
N ILE A 104 -8.35 -7.09 -10.25
CA ILE A 104 -9.01 -7.83 -11.33
C ILE A 104 -8.47 -7.33 -12.67
N TYR A 105 -8.00 -8.28 -13.50
CA TYR A 105 -7.61 -8.05 -14.87
C TYR A 105 -8.44 -8.97 -15.79
N CYS A 106 -9.23 -8.37 -16.67
CA CYS A 106 -10.07 -9.11 -17.59
C CYS A 106 -9.97 -8.53 -19.01
N GLY A 107 -10.02 -9.40 -20.00
CA GLY A 107 -10.09 -8.99 -21.41
C GLY A 107 -9.56 -10.04 -22.37
N THR A 108 -9.66 -9.74 -23.65
CA THR A 108 -9.16 -10.60 -24.72
C THR A 108 -7.81 -10.09 -25.18
N ILE A 109 -6.76 -10.89 -24.98
CA ILE A 109 -5.39 -10.60 -25.40
C ILE A 109 -5.11 -11.29 -26.73
N VAL A 110 -4.23 -10.68 -27.52
CA VAL A 110 -3.69 -11.26 -28.75
C VAL A 110 -2.33 -11.85 -28.42
N THR A 111 -2.16 -13.15 -28.65
CA THR A 111 -0.89 -13.84 -28.47
C THR A 111 0.06 -13.57 -29.63
N GLU A 112 1.35 -13.87 -29.48
CA GLU A 112 2.38 -13.71 -30.54
C GLU A 112 2.03 -14.45 -31.83
N GLY A 113 1.22 -15.51 -31.73
CA GLY A 113 0.70 -16.24 -32.91
C GLY A 113 -0.55 -15.64 -33.55
N GLY A 114 -1.00 -14.45 -33.11
CA GLY A 114 -2.21 -13.78 -33.60
C GLY A 114 -3.52 -14.39 -33.11
N GLN A 115 -3.48 -15.38 -32.20
CA GLN A 115 -4.68 -15.99 -31.63
C GLN A 115 -5.22 -15.13 -30.49
N GLU A 116 -6.54 -15.02 -30.45
CA GLU A 116 -7.22 -14.34 -29.33
C GLU A 116 -7.39 -15.30 -28.15
N LYS A 117 -6.99 -14.87 -26.96
CA LYS A 117 -7.15 -15.61 -25.69
C LYS A 117 -7.80 -14.71 -24.65
N THR A 118 -8.84 -15.21 -23.99
CA THR A 118 -9.46 -14.49 -22.87
C THR A 118 -8.62 -14.69 -21.62
N LEU A 119 -8.25 -13.57 -20.98
CA LEU A 119 -7.58 -13.53 -19.68
C LEU A 119 -8.60 -13.03 -18.64
N ASN A 120 -8.76 -13.81 -17.57
CA ASN A 120 -9.60 -13.47 -16.42
C ASN A 120 -8.82 -13.78 -15.14
N LEU A 121 -8.19 -12.77 -14.55
CA LEU A 121 -7.36 -12.89 -13.38
C LEU A 121 -7.94 -12.04 -12.26
N ASP A 122 -8.10 -12.62 -11.08
CA ASP A 122 -8.48 -11.92 -9.86
C ASP A 122 -7.66 -12.47 -8.69
N PHE A 123 -7.18 -11.59 -7.83
CA PHE A 123 -6.39 -11.97 -6.66
C PHE A 123 -6.33 -10.85 -5.61
N GLU A 124 -6.07 -11.24 -4.37
CA GLU A 124 -5.68 -10.33 -3.30
C GLU A 124 -4.18 -10.06 -3.38
N PRO A 125 -3.72 -8.80 -3.41
CA PRO A 125 -2.30 -8.49 -3.40
C PRO A 125 -1.65 -8.84 -2.05
N PRO A 126 -0.33 -9.14 -2.02
CA PRO A 126 0.37 -9.56 -0.79
C PRO A 126 0.46 -8.45 0.27
N ARG A 127 0.23 -7.20 -0.11
CA ARG A 127 0.21 -6.02 0.75
C ARG A 127 -0.97 -5.12 0.41
N PRO A 128 -1.46 -4.31 1.38
CA PRO A 128 -2.56 -3.40 1.14
C PRO A 128 -2.25 -2.42 -0.01
N ILE A 129 -3.14 -2.39 -1.00
CA ILE A 129 -3.07 -1.49 -2.14
C ILE A 129 -4.05 -0.34 -1.93
N ASN A 130 -3.52 0.89 -1.75
CA ASN A 130 -4.35 2.05 -1.44
C ASN A 130 -4.84 2.81 -2.69
N THR A 131 -4.51 2.30 -3.87
CA THR A 131 -4.90 2.88 -5.15
C THR A 131 -6.25 2.33 -5.57
N SER A 132 -7.18 3.20 -5.95
CA SER A 132 -8.40 2.83 -6.66
C SER A 132 -8.19 3.12 -8.13
N LEU A 133 -8.39 2.12 -8.99
CA LEU A 133 -8.16 2.23 -10.43
C LEU A 133 -9.26 1.50 -11.18
N TYR A 134 -9.82 2.14 -12.21
CA TYR A 134 -10.59 1.50 -13.26
C TYR A 134 -10.17 2.06 -14.61
N LEU A 135 -9.61 1.22 -15.46
CA LEU A 135 -9.22 1.57 -16.82
C LEU A 135 -9.58 0.45 -17.79
N CYS A 136 -10.06 0.83 -18.97
CA CYS A 136 -10.31 -0.06 -20.09
C CYS A 136 -9.48 0.44 -21.28
N ASP A 137 -8.39 -0.25 -21.62
CA ASP A 137 -7.40 0.20 -22.60
C ASP A 137 -6.89 -0.96 -23.47
N LYS A 138 -5.88 -0.70 -24.30
CA LYS A 138 -5.20 -1.67 -25.15
C LYS A 138 -4.14 -2.51 -24.41
N GLN A 139 -3.80 -2.11 -23.18
CA GLN A 139 -2.85 -2.79 -22.31
C GLN A 139 -3.39 -2.81 -20.88
N PHE A 140 -2.86 -3.70 -20.07
CA PHE A 140 -3.12 -3.68 -18.63
C PHE A 140 -2.24 -2.64 -17.93
N HIS A 141 -2.80 -2.00 -16.91
CA HIS A 141 -2.11 -1.04 -16.06
C HIS A 141 -1.64 -1.74 -14.79
N THR A 142 -0.32 -1.94 -14.67
CA THR A 142 0.33 -2.72 -13.61
C THR A 142 1.17 -1.87 -12.66
N GLU A 143 1.21 -0.56 -12.85
CA GLU A 143 2.07 0.37 -12.13
C GLU A 143 1.86 0.29 -10.60
N ALA A 144 0.61 0.18 -10.17
CA ALA A 144 0.27 0.04 -8.76
C ALA A 144 0.76 -1.28 -8.14
N LEU A 145 0.79 -2.37 -8.92
CA LEU A 145 1.35 -3.65 -8.49
C LEU A 145 2.88 -3.64 -8.51
N SER A 146 3.47 -3.01 -9.51
CA SER A 146 4.93 -2.86 -9.63
C SER A 146 5.48 -2.06 -8.45
N ALA A 147 4.74 -1.05 -7.98
CA ALA A 147 5.08 -0.31 -6.76
C ALA A 147 5.10 -1.19 -5.50
N LEU A 148 4.28 -2.25 -5.42
CA LEU A 148 4.31 -3.20 -4.31
C LEU A 148 5.56 -4.12 -4.33
N LEU A 149 6.18 -4.30 -5.51
CA LEU A 149 7.41 -5.08 -5.67
C LEU A 149 8.67 -4.27 -5.38
N ALA A 150 8.60 -2.94 -5.50
CA ALA A 150 9.71 -2.08 -5.15
C ALA A 150 10.17 -2.41 -3.72
N GLN A 151 11.47 -2.54 -3.52
CA GLN A 151 12.00 -2.70 -2.17
C GLN A 151 11.60 -1.46 -1.37
N ASP A 152 10.74 -1.66 -0.38
CA ASP A 152 10.37 -0.61 0.53
C ASP A 152 11.62 -0.21 1.32
N GLN A 153 12.23 0.88 0.91
CA GLN A 153 13.27 1.50 1.73
C GLN A 153 12.61 1.92 3.04
N THR A 154 13.24 1.54 4.14
CA THR A 154 12.81 1.99 5.46
C THR A 154 13.50 3.31 5.76
N PHE A 155 12.71 4.35 5.97
CA PHE A 155 13.19 5.67 6.37
C PHE A 155 12.95 5.84 7.86
N GLY A 156 14.03 6.11 8.62
CA GLY A 156 13.93 6.60 9.99
C GLY A 156 13.68 8.10 10.00
N PHE A 157 12.83 8.59 10.89
CA PHE A 157 12.60 10.01 11.08
C PHE A 157 12.50 10.37 12.56
N ILE A 158 12.96 11.56 12.88
CA ILE A 158 12.88 12.15 14.22
C ILE A 158 12.19 13.50 14.08
N VAL A 159 11.04 13.65 14.73
CA VAL A 159 10.33 14.93 14.82
C VAL A 159 10.60 15.51 16.19
N VAL A 160 11.22 16.70 16.24
CA VAL A 160 11.61 17.39 17.47
C VAL A 160 10.93 18.76 17.49
N ASP A 161 10.19 19.05 18.55
CA ASP A 161 9.56 20.35 18.77
C ASP A 161 9.76 20.87 20.20
N GLY A 162 9.10 21.97 20.56
CA GLY A 162 9.17 22.54 21.91
C GLY A 162 8.48 21.71 22.99
N ASN A 163 7.67 20.72 22.64
CA ASN A 163 6.84 19.91 23.54
C ASN A 163 7.40 18.50 23.71
N GLY A 164 8.28 18.04 22.80
CA GLY A 164 8.85 16.70 22.86
C GLY A 164 9.48 16.22 21.58
N ALA A 165 9.78 14.92 21.54
CA ALA A 165 10.32 14.25 20.38
C ALA A 165 9.54 12.98 20.06
N LEU A 166 9.45 12.65 18.77
CA LEU A 166 8.87 11.44 18.24
C LEU A 166 9.87 10.81 17.28
N PHE A 167 10.14 9.54 17.50
CA PHE A 167 10.96 8.69 16.64
C PHE A 167 10.04 7.74 15.89
N GLY A 168 10.27 7.54 14.63
CA GLY A 168 9.45 6.65 13.84
C GLY A 168 10.15 6.10 12.61
N SER A 169 9.57 5.08 12.03
CA SER A 169 9.98 4.55 10.74
C SER A 169 8.84 4.57 9.75
N LEU A 170 9.18 4.80 8.49
CA LEU A 170 8.28 4.74 7.35
C LEU A 170 8.81 3.68 6.39
N GLN A 171 8.01 2.65 6.15
CA GLN A 171 8.30 1.61 5.18
C GLN A 171 7.13 1.52 4.19
N GLY A 172 7.36 1.98 2.97
CA GLY A 172 6.27 2.15 2.00
C GLY A 172 5.17 3.06 2.56
N ASN A 173 3.97 2.53 2.78
CA ASN A 173 2.83 3.24 3.38
C ASN A 173 2.63 2.96 4.88
N THR A 174 3.47 2.12 5.47
CA THR A 174 3.36 1.75 6.89
C THR A 174 4.17 2.71 7.74
N LYS A 175 3.49 3.35 8.71
CA LYS A 175 4.10 4.26 9.69
C LYS A 175 4.17 3.56 11.04
N ASN A 176 5.38 3.43 11.58
CA ASN A 176 5.60 2.88 12.90
C ASN A 176 6.16 3.98 13.82
N VAL A 177 5.54 4.18 14.98
CA VAL A 177 6.09 5.03 16.04
C VAL A 177 6.93 4.15 16.95
N LEU A 178 8.24 4.38 16.95
CA LEU A 178 9.20 3.61 17.74
C LEU A 178 9.24 4.12 19.17
N HIS A 179 9.43 5.43 19.35
CA HIS A 179 9.49 6.06 20.65
C HIS A 179 8.90 7.48 20.64
N LYS A 180 8.27 7.88 21.73
CA LYS A 180 7.74 9.25 21.90
C LYS A 180 7.89 9.68 23.35
N PHE A 181 8.40 10.89 23.57
CA PHE A 181 8.40 11.51 24.89
C PHE A 181 8.07 13.00 24.82
N THR A 182 7.56 13.52 25.91
CA THR A 182 7.25 14.93 26.08
C THR A 182 8.28 15.61 26.96
N VAL A 183 8.47 16.91 26.75
CA VAL A 183 9.34 17.76 27.54
C VAL A 183 8.64 19.08 27.85
N ASP A 184 8.79 19.57 29.05
CA ASP A 184 8.34 20.90 29.43
C ASP A 184 9.53 21.86 29.41
N LEU A 185 9.66 22.61 28.30
CA LEU A 185 10.69 23.62 28.14
C LEU A 185 10.18 24.98 28.66
N PRO A 186 10.93 25.66 29.55
CA PRO A 186 10.49 26.92 30.10
C PRO A 186 10.39 28.00 29.01
N ASN A 187 9.28 28.75 29.06
CA ASN A 187 9.02 29.85 28.16
C ASN A 187 10.02 31.00 28.34
N LYS A 188 10.19 31.79 27.29
CA LYS A 188 11.02 32.99 27.35
C LYS A 188 10.32 34.06 28.16
N HIS A 189 10.85 34.41 29.34
CA HIS A 189 10.38 35.56 30.11
C HIS A 189 10.99 36.83 29.53
N GLY A 190 10.13 37.77 29.09
CA GLY A 190 10.56 39.05 28.47
C GLY A 190 10.92 40.14 29.48
N ARG A 191 10.77 39.90 30.77
CA ARG A 191 11.07 40.89 31.81
C ARG A 191 12.53 40.81 32.21
N GLY A 192 13.26 41.93 32.11
CA GLY A 192 14.63 42.08 32.62
C GLY A 192 14.68 42.10 34.15
N GLY A 193 15.87 42.02 34.71
CA GLY A 193 16.14 42.07 36.14
C GLY A 193 17.33 41.20 36.55
N GLN A 194 17.78 41.33 37.78
CA GLN A 194 18.95 40.63 38.32
C GLN A 194 18.87 39.09 38.17
N SER A 195 17.64 38.53 38.19
CA SER A 195 17.38 37.10 37.99
C SER A 195 17.35 36.64 36.56
N ALA A 196 17.32 37.54 35.56
CA ALA A 196 17.18 37.22 34.15
C ALA A 196 18.31 36.33 33.61
N LEU A 197 19.55 36.62 34.04
CA LEU A 197 20.73 35.82 33.70
C LEU A 197 20.65 34.38 34.24
N ARG A 198 20.18 34.19 35.47
CA ARG A 198 19.99 32.86 36.08
C ARG A 198 18.93 32.05 35.31
N PHE A 199 17.77 32.64 35.03
CA PHE A 199 16.72 31.97 34.27
C PHE A 199 17.12 31.70 32.82
N SER A 200 17.96 32.55 32.20
CA SER A 200 18.53 32.30 30.88
C SER A 200 19.42 31.06 30.89
N ARG A 201 20.31 30.93 31.88
CA ARG A 201 21.20 29.76 32.02
C ARG A 201 20.40 28.48 32.26
N LEU A 202 19.40 28.48 33.14
CA LEU A 202 18.52 27.34 33.39
C LEU A 202 17.76 26.91 32.14
N ARG A 203 17.32 27.85 31.33
CA ARG A 203 16.68 27.53 30.05
C ARG A 203 17.64 26.86 29.06
N MET A 204 18.86 27.37 28.95
CA MET A 204 19.88 26.81 28.09
C MET A 204 20.26 25.38 28.52
N GLU A 205 20.39 25.18 29.84
CA GLU A 205 20.68 23.87 30.41
C GLU A 205 19.54 22.86 30.14
N LYS A 206 18.28 23.25 30.38
CA LYS A 206 17.13 22.40 30.06
C LYS A 206 17.04 22.04 28.57
N ARG A 207 17.30 23.00 27.68
CA ARG A 207 17.36 22.75 26.23
C ARG A 207 18.51 21.82 25.85
N HIS A 208 19.68 22.02 26.45
CA HIS A 208 20.83 21.15 26.21
C HIS A 208 20.53 19.70 26.67
N ASN A 209 19.98 19.54 27.86
CA ASN A 209 19.57 18.24 28.38
C ASN A 209 18.49 17.59 27.52
N TYR A 210 17.55 18.37 26.96
CA TYR A 210 16.56 17.87 26.01
C TYR A 210 17.19 17.35 24.72
N VAL A 211 18.07 18.15 24.08
CA VAL A 211 18.78 17.73 22.87
C VAL A 211 19.64 16.49 23.11
N ARG A 212 20.32 16.44 24.27
CA ARG A 212 21.10 15.25 24.66
C ARG A 212 20.20 14.02 24.79
N LYS A 213 19.04 14.13 25.45
CA LYS A 213 18.07 13.05 25.57
C LYS A 213 17.55 12.59 24.19
N VAL A 214 17.32 13.51 23.26
CA VAL A 214 16.96 13.16 21.87
C VAL A 214 18.07 12.35 21.20
N ALA A 215 19.34 12.79 21.34
CA ALA A 215 20.49 12.11 20.77
C ALA A 215 20.71 10.72 21.38
N GLU A 216 20.57 10.58 22.70
CA GLU A 216 20.69 9.29 23.41
C GLU A 216 19.65 8.28 22.93
N ASN A 217 18.39 8.71 22.72
CA ASN A 217 17.33 7.85 22.20
C ASN A 217 17.53 7.53 20.71
N ALA A 218 18.15 8.43 19.92
CA ALA A 218 18.43 8.17 18.51
C ALA A 218 19.51 7.12 18.26
N VAL A 219 20.39 6.87 19.24
CA VAL A 219 21.51 5.91 19.14
C VAL A 219 21.14 4.56 19.78
N GLY A 220 20.13 4.55 20.66
CA GLY A 220 19.74 3.35 21.41
C GLY A 220 18.66 2.49 20.76
N ASP A 221 18.02 2.96 19.69
CA ASP A 221 17.04 2.27 18.85
C ASP A 221 17.66 1.92 17.47
#